data_187178f23451bc4e149f6285a5d9b82e
#
_entry.id   187178f23451bc4e149f6285a5d9b82e
#
_cell.length_a   1.000
_cell.length_b   1.000
_cell.length_c   1.000
_cell.angle_alpha   90.00
_cell.angle_beta   90.00
_cell.angle_gamma   90.00
#
_symmetry.space_group_name_H-M   'P 1'
#
loop_
_entity.id
_entity.type
_entity.pdbx_description
1 polymer ?
#
loop_
_entity_poly.entity_id
_entity_poly.type
_entity_poly.pdbx_seq_one_letter_code
_entity_poly.pdbx_strand_id
1 'polypeptide(L)'
;MSKVILITGASSGLGLTTALYLHEKGHIVFGTSRNPKNYNNKYPFTFLPLENTDSKSIQNCIKLVLSQYGRLNVLINNAGVGITGPMEEIELSDVKHHFEVNCFGPLEIIRTILPQMREQGDGLIINITSIAADMGLPFRGPYSAAKGALERMSEALRMETYTFGIRICNIAPGDFVSNIADRRHYTPLNEGSPYSKSYQFSLDEMNEHVNNGINPKKIAKKIESLIGVQKLKVRYKIGAPLQKISGILKSFLPSRIFEKLLMKHYKL
;
A
#
# COMPACT_ATOMS: atom_id res chain seq x y z
N MET A 1 21.96 13.29 4.16
CA MET A 1 21.23 14.15 5.12
C MET A 1 20.04 13.40 5.69
N SER A 2 19.81 13.54 7.01
CA SER A 2 18.63 12.97 7.67
C SER A 2 17.33 13.59 7.13
N LYS A 3 16.28 12.80 7.00
CA LYS A 3 14.94 13.23 6.52
C LYS A 3 13.91 12.90 7.59
N VAL A 4 12.88 13.76 7.72
CA VAL A 4 11.69 13.48 8.54
C VAL A 4 10.71 12.67 7.69
N ILE A 5 10.38 11.49 8.16
CA ILE A 5 9.61 10.48 7.42
C ILE A 5 8.40 10.03 8.24
N LEU A 6 7.23 10.04 7.63
CA LEU A 6 6.00 9.47 8.18
C LEU A 6 5.62 8.19 7.42
N ILE A 7 5.39 7.09 8.16
CA ILE A 7 5.02 5.80 7.59
C ILE A 7 3.69 5.35 8.19
N THR A 8 2.65 5.24 7.37
CA THR A 8 1.37 4.76 7.86
C THR A 8 1.36 3.24 8.03
N GLY A 9 0.72 2.76 9.11
CA GLY A 9 0.62 1.32 9.39
C GLY A 9 1.96 0.64 9.69
N ALA A 10 2.82 1.30 10.48
CA ALA A 10 4.16 0.82 10.81
C ALA A 10 4.22 -0.18 11.97
N SER A 11 3.09 -0.66 12.47
CA SER A 11 3.04 -1.57 13.63
C SER A 11 3.41 -3.02 13.32
N SER A 12 3.52 -3.40 12.05
CA SER A 12 3.87 -4.76 11.62
C SER A 12 4.28 -4.82 10.14
N GLY A 13 4.72 -5.99 9.69
CA GLY A 13 4.95 -6.33 8.28
C GLY A 13 5.89 -5.37 7.57
N LEU A 14 5.51 -4.96 6.35
CA LEU A 14 6.31 -4.08 5.52
C LEU A 14 6.56 -2.70 6.16
N GLY A 15 5.52 -2.12 6.77
CA GLY A 15 5.63 -0.81 7.41
C GLY A 15 6.65 -0.81 8.54
N LEU A 16 6.62 -1.81 9.42
CA LEU A 16 7.59 -1.96 10.50
C LEU A 16 9.00 -2.20 9.98
N THR A 17 9.16 -3.14 9.03
CA THR A 17 10.46 -3.41 8.41
C THR A 17 11.06 -2.17 7.76
N THR A 18 10.21 -1.36 7.10
CA THR A 18 10.64 -0.11 6.46
C THR A 18 11.02 0.94 7.51
N ALA A 19 10.23 1.09 8.57
CA ALA A 19 10.49 2.04 9.64
C ALA A 19 11.82 1.76 10.36
N LEU A 20 12.05 0.51 10.72
CA LEU A 20 13.32 0.07 11.34
C LEU A 20 14.50 0.33 10.40
N TYR A 21 14.37 -0.07 9.14
CA TYR A 21 15.45 0.10 8.17
C TYR A 21 15.80 1.57 7.92
N LEU A 22 14.80 2.45 7.79
CA LEU A 22 15.03 3.87 7.59
C LEU A 22 15.58 4.55 8.85
N HIS A 23 15.16 4.12 10.04
CA HIS A 23 15.75 4.57 11.28
C HIS A 23 17.24 4.18 11.39
N GLU A 24 17.59 2.92 11.08
CA GLU A 24 18.99 2.45 11.01
C GLU A 24 19.85 3.27 10.03
N LYS A 25 19.23 3.87 8.98
CA LYS A 25 19.89 4.77 8.03
C LYS A 25 20.03 6.22 8.53
N GLY A 26 19.65 6.50 9.76
CA GLY A 26 19.79 7.82 10.39
C GLY A 26 18.68 8.81 10.04
N HIS A 27 17.54 8.34 9.53
CA HIS A 27 16.37 9.18 9.33
C HIS A 27 15.55 9.33 10.62
N ILE A 28 14.83 10.43 10.73
CA ILE A 28 13.85 10.66 11.78
C ILE A 28 12.54 10.02 11.31
N VAL A 29 12.13 8.94 11.96
CA VAL A 29 10.98 8.15 11.54
C VAL A 29 9.83 8.26 12.52
N PHE A 30 8.65 8.59 11.99
CA PHE A 30 7.37 8.47 12.65
C PHE A 30 6.61 7.29 12.02
N GLY A 31 6.34 6.27 12.80
CA GLY A 31 5.41 5.21 12.42
C GLY A 31 4.01 5.52 12.90
N THR A 32 2.97 4.99 12.28
CA THR A 32 1.62 5.15 12.81
C THR A 32 0.95 3.83 13.16
N SER A 33 0.06 3.90 14.15
CA SER A 33 -0.81 2.83 14.59
C SER A 33 -2.08 3.42 15.20
N ARG A 34 -3.19 2.67 15.19
CA ARG A 34 -4.41 3.04 15.93
C ARG A 34 -4.16 3.08 17.45
N ASN A 35 -3.26 2.23 17.94
CA ASN A 35 -2.90 2.12 19.36
C ASN A 35 -1.38 2.27 19.56
N PRO A 36 -0.81 3.50 19.45
CA PRO A 36 0.64 3.72 19.49
C PRO A 36 1.27 3.33 20.84
N LYS A 37 0.53 3.41 21.95
CA LYS A 37 1.01 3.03 23.29
C LYS A 37 1.56 1.60 23.36
N ASN A 38 1.07 0.70 22.51
CA ASN A 38 1.53 -0.68 22.44
C ASN A 38 2.91 -0.84 21.82
N TYR A 39 3.47 0.22 21.21
CA TYR A 39 4.68 0.16 20.38
C TYR A 39 5.77 1.13 20.78
N ASN A 40 5.45 2.29 21.40
CA ASN A 40 6.41 3.37 21.67
C ASN A 40 7.65 2.95 22.48
N ASN A 41 7.57 1.98 23.36
CA ASN A 41 8.73 1.53 24.13
C ASN A 41 9.39 0.25 23.58
N LYS A 42 8.91 -0.24 22.42
CA LYS A 42 9.40 -1.48 21.81
C LYS A 42 10.34 -1.24 20.63
N TYR A 43 10.28 -0.05 20.04
CA TYR A 43 11.01 0.27 18.81
C TYR A 43 11.73 1.61 18.93
N PRO A 44 12.84 1.82 18.21
CA PRO A 44 13.70 2.98 18.35
C PRO A 44 13.18 4.26 17.65
N PHE A 45 11.94 4.27 17.21
CA PHE A 45 11.29 5.41 16.57
C PHE A 45 9.92 5.66 17.19
N THR A 46 9.37 6.86 16.96
CA THR A 46 8.11 7.30 17.58
C THR A 46 6.90 6.76 16.82
N PHE A 47 5.92 6.22 17.56
CA PHE A 47 4.59 5.92 17.01
C PHE A 47 3.59 7.02 17.31
N LEU A 48 2.85 7.44 16.29
CA LEU A 48 1.75 8.40 16.38
C LEU A 48 0.39 7.70 16.17
N PRO A 49 -0.68 8.20 16.81
CA PRO A 49 -2.02 7.70 16.55
C PRO A 49 -2.48 8.10 15.15
N LEU A 50 -3.00 7.16 14.40
CA LEU A 50 -3.62 7.40 13.11
C LEU A 50 -4.66 6.34 12.80
N GLU A 51 -5.90 6.80 12.55
CA GLU A 51 -6.95 6.04 11.87
C GLU A 51 -7.14 6.63 10.47
N ASN A 52 -6.87 5.82 9.45
CA ASN A 52 -6.88 6.26 8.05
C ASN A 52 -8.25 6.68 7.53
N THR A 53 -9.32 6.30 8.22
CA THR A 53 -10.71 6.59 7.84
C THR A 53 -11.29 7.77 8.63
N ASP A 54 -10.48 8.44 9.45
CA ASP A 54 -10.88 9.57 10.28
C ASP A 54 -10.06 10.83 9.94
N SER A 55 -10.71 11.80 9.31
CA SER A 55 -10.12 13.09 8.91
C SER A 55 -9.47 13.83 10.09
N LYS A 56 -10.09 13.81 11.28
CA LYS A 56 -9.52 14.48 12.46
C LYS A 56 -8.27 13.78 12.95
N SER A 57 -8.26 12.45 12.93
CA SER A 57 -7.08 11.64 13.25
C SER A 57 -5.91 11.95 12.30
N ILE A 58 -6.21 12.04 11.00
CA ILE A 58 -5.22 12.39 9.97
C ILE A 58 -4.62 13.77 10.22
N GLN A 59 -5.46 14.80 10.39
CA GLN A 59 -5.02 16.17 10.65
C GLN A 59 -4.17 16.28 11.91
N ASN A 60 -4.59 15.63 13.00
CA ASN A 60 -3.86 15.62 14.27
C ASN A 60 -2.49 14.93 14.13
N CYS A 61 -2.42 13.81 13.43
CA CYS A 61 -1.16 13.10 13.19
C CYS A 61 -0.16 13.98 12.43
N ILE A 62 -0.57 14.62 11.34
CA ILE A 62 0.27 15.52 10.55
C ILE A 62 0.70 16.73 11.40
N LYS A 63 -0.22 17.33 12.16
CA LYS A 63 0.09 18.43 13.08
C LYS A 63 1.14 18.06 14.10
N LEU A 64 1.10 16.86 14.67
CA LEU A 64 2.10 16.38 15.63
C LEU A 64 3.51 16.28 15.01
N VAL A 65 3.63 15.80 13.76
CA VAL A 65 4.92 15.78 13.06
C VAL A 65 5.43 17.20 12.82
N LEU A 66 4.58 18.06 12.31
CA LEU A 66 4.94 19.43 11.95
C LEU A 66 5.29 20.29 13.19
N SER A 67 4.61 20.09 14.32
CA SER A 67 4.94 20.82 15.56
C SER A 67 6.31 20.48 16.13
N GLN A 68 6.83 19.28 15.88
CA GLN A 68 8.13 18.84 16.38
C GLN A 68 9.29 19.22 15.45
N TYR A 69 9.08 19.19 14.14
CA TYR A 69 10.16 19.34 13.16
C TYR A 69 9.92 20.43 12.12
N GLY A 70 8.78 21.12 12.14
CA GLY A 70 8.43 22.17 11.19
C GLY A 70 8.29 21.70 9.73
N ARG A 71 8.53 20.39 9.47
CA ARG A 71 8.57 19.83 8.12
C ARG A 71 8.26 18.34 8.09
N LEU A 72 7.83 17.87 6.92
CA LEU A 72 7.77 16.44 6.58
C LEU A 72 8.41 16.27 5.20
N ASN A 73 9.51 15.53 5.12
CA ASN A 73 10.21 15.30 3.85
C ASN A 73 9.65 14.14 3.04
N VAL A 74 9.23 13.07 3.73
CA VAL A 74 8.78 11.84 3.07
C VAL A 74 7.50 11.32 3.75
N LEU A 75 6.46 11.13 2.95
CA LEU A 75 5.27 10.39 3.34
C LEU A 75 5.29 9.02 2.67
N ILE A 76 5.13 7.94 3.45
CA ILE A 76 4.96 6.59 2.96
C ILE A 76 3.56 6.09 3.35
N ASN A 77 2.64 6.11 2.41
CA ASN A 77 1.32 5.53 2.57
C ASN A 77 1.42 4.01 2.42
N ASN A 78 1.62 3.33 3.55
CA ASN A 78 1.76 1.88 3.61
C ASN A 78 0.57 1.18 4.26
N ALA A 79 -0.18 1.86 5.13
CA ALA A 79 -1.37 1.27 5.76
C ALA A 79 -2.33 0.73 4.70
N GLY A 80 -2.86 -0.46 4.96
CA GLY A 80 -3.80 -1.10 4.07
C GLY A 80 -4.28 -2.44 4.62
N VAL A 81 -5.40 -2.90 4.10
CA VAL A 81 -6.04 -4.17 4.44
C VAL A 81 -6.30 -4.98 3.18
N GLY A 82 -6.36 -6.31 3.32
CA GLY A 82 -6.81 -7.19 2.25
C GLY A 82 -8.31 -7.43 2.32
N ILE A 83 -8.92 -7.77 1.19
CA ILE A 83 -10.29 -8.28 1.10
C ILE A 83 -10.32 -9.39 0.07
N THR A 84 -11.06 -10.45 0.34
CA THR A 84 -11.23 -11.58 -0.57
C THR A 84 -12.60 -12.21 -0.40
N GLY A 85 -13.20 -12.63 -1.51
CA GLY A 85 -14.50 -13.28 -1.59
C GLY A 85 -15.05 -13.28 -2.99
N PRO A 86 -16.08 -14.10 -3.29
CA PRO A 86 -16.86 -13.98 -4.52
C PRO A 86 -17.50 -12.59 -4.58
N MET A 87 -17.42 -11.91 -5.71
CA MET A 87 -17.90 -10.52 -5.84
C MET A 87 -19.38 -10.34 -5.49
N GLU A 88 -20.20 -11.33 -5.75
CA GLU A 88 -21.64 -11.27 -5.46
C GLU A 88 -21.98 -11.52 -3.98
N GLU A 89 -21.04 -12.11 -3.21
CA GLU A 89 -21.23 -12.44 -1.80
C GLU A 89 -20.50 -11.49 -0.85
N ILE A 90 -19.64 -10.62 -1.37
CA ILE A 90 -18.97 -9.58 -0.55
C ILE A 90 -19.98 -8.48 -0.21
N GLU A 91 -20.18 -8.23 1.07
CA GLU A 91 -21.01 -7.12 1.51
C GLU A 91 -20.50 -5.77 0.98
N LEU A 92 -21.40 -4.96 0.42
CA LEU A 92 -21.03 -3.65 -0.14
C LEU A 92 -20.42 -2.70 0.91
N SER A 93 -20.82 -2.85 2.18
CA SER A 93 -20.21 -2.13 3.31
C SER A 93 -18.73 -2.44 3.47
N ASP A 94 -18.34 -3.70 3.30
CA ASP A 94 -16.94 -4.15 3.38
C ASP A 94 -16.12 -3.63 2.20
N VAL A 95 -16.72 -3.63 1.00
CA VAL A 95 -16.09 -3.01 -0.18
C VAL A 95 -15.85 -1.52 0.05
N LYS A 96 -16.85 -0.78 0.56
CA LYS A 96 -16.73 0.65 0.88
C LYS A 96 -15.64 0.89 1.91
N HIS A 97 -15.65 0.15 3.04
CA HIS A 97 -14.63 0.26 4.07
C HIS A 97 -13.22 -0.05 3.52
N HIS A 98 -13.12 -1.04 2.64
CA HIS A 98 -11.86 -1.37 1.99
C HIS A 98 -11.32 -0.21 1.15
N PHE A 99 -12.18 0.49 0.40
CA PHE A 99 -11.80 1.68 -0.35
C PHE A 99 -11.42 2.85 0.56
N GLU A 100 -12.15 3.05 1.66
CA GLU A 100 -11.79 4.07 2.67
C GLU A 100 -10.36 3.87 3.16
N VAL A 101 -9.99 2.65 3.55
CA VAL A 101 -8.65 2.38 4.10
C VAL A 101 -7.56 2.42 3.04
N ASN A 102 -7.78 1.84 1.85
CA ASN A 102 -6.72 1.60 0.86
C ASN A 102 -6.59 2.68 -0.22
N CYS A 103 -7.60 3.56 -0.36
CA CYS A 103 -7.67 4.55 -1.43
C CYS A 103 -7.92 5.96 -0.90
N PHE A 104 -9.06 6.18 -0.22
CA PHE A 104 -9.46 7.52 0.22
C PHE A 104 -8.63 8.02 1.40
N GLY A 105 -8.31 7.18 2.39
CA GLY A 105 -7.44 7.54 3.50
C GLY A 105 -6.05 8.00 3.04
N PRO A 106 -5.32 7.21 2.23
CA PRO A 106 -4.07 7.68 1.61
C PRO A 106 -4.20 9.00 0.85
N LEU A 107 -5.28 9.18 0.08
CA LEU A 107 -5.55 10.44 -0.62
C LEU A 107 -5.74 11.60 0.35
N GLU A 108 -6.47 11.40 1.42
CA GLU A 108 -6.71 12.46 2.42
C GLU A 108 -5.44 12.84 3.17
N ILE A 109 -4.60 11.87 3.53
CA ILE A 109 -3.27 12.13 4.11
C ILE A 109 -2.42 12.97 3.17
N ILE A 110 -2.41 12.64 1.86
CA ILE A 110 -1.72 13.41 0.84
C ILE A 110 -2.26 14.84 0.80
N ARG A 111 -3.58 15.03 0.68
CA ARG A 111 -4.21 16.35 0.65
C ARG A 111 -3.88 17.20 1.87
N THR A 112 -3.81 16.59 3.03
CA THR A 112 -3.49 17.28 4.29
C THR A 112 -2.04 17.78 4.32
N ILE A 113 -1.08 17.03 3.76
CA ILE A 113 0.35 17.43 3.81
C ILE A 113 0.81 18.24 2.59
N LEU A 114 0.10 18.17 1.47
CA LEU A 114 0.51 18.86 0.23
C LEU A 114 0.75 20.37 0.39
N PRO A 115 -0.09 21.14 1.13
CA PRO A 115 0.18 22.58 1.34
C PRO A 115 1.54 22.81 1.99
N GLN A 116 1.88 22.04 3.02
CA GLN A 116 3.17 22.14 3.70
C GLN A 116 4.35 21.75 2.81
N MET A 117 4.24 20.66 2.05
CA MET A 117 5.30 20.25 1.11
C MET A 117 5.50 21.28 0.01
N ARG A 118 4.44 21.95 -0.43
CA ARG A 118 4.52 23.05 -1.41
C ARG A 118 5.25 24.26 -0.85
N GLU A 119 4.97 24.65 0.40
CA GLU A 119 5.73 25.74 1.08
C GLU A 119 7.20 25.39 1.27
N GLN A 120 7.51 24.12 1.53
CA GLN A 120 8.88 23.62 1.63
C GLN A 120 9.63 23.62 0.29
N GLY A 121 8.93 23.63 -0.83
CA GLY A 121 9.51 23.44 -2.16
C GLY A 121 10.13 22.04 -2.36
N ASP A 122 9.88 21.10 -1.44
CA ASP A 122 10.40 19.71 -1.46
C ASP A 122 9.43 18.77 -0.75
N GLY A 123 9.21 17.63 -1.33
CA GLY A 123 8.43 16.55 -0.73
C GLY A 123 8.56 15.27 -1.55
N LEU A 124 8.48 14.14 -0.85
CA LEU A 124 8.41 12.83 -1.49
C LEU A 124 7.21 12.05 -0.93
N ILE A 125 6.34 11.61 -1.81
CA ILE A 125 5.19 10.77 -1.46
C ILE A 125 5.36 9.42 -2.14
N ILE A 126 5.37 8.36 -1.34
CA ILE A 126 5.45 6.97 -1.80
C ILE A 126 4.17 6.24 -1.39
N ASN A 127 3.39 5.80 -2.35
CA ASN A 127 2.21 4.98 -2.09
C ASN A 127 2.55 3.50 -2.28
N ILE A 128 2.30 2.68 -1.27
CA ILE A 128 2.42 1.22 -1.38
C ILE A 128 1.13 0.69 -1.97
N THR A 129 1.23 0.34 -3.24
CA THR A 129 0.12 -0.20 -4.03
C THR A 129 0.22 -1.73 -4.13
N SER A 130 0.07 -2.32 -5.30
CA SER A 130 0.26 -3.75 -5.56
C SER A 130 0.41 -4.00 -7.05
N ILE A 131 1.04 -5.09 -7.44
CA ILE A 131 0.94 -5.60 -8.82
C ILE A 131 -0.50 -5.94 -9.21
N ALA A 132 -1.37 -6.25 -8.23
CA ALA A 132 -2.79 -6.46 -8.42
C ALA A 132 -3.53 -5.23 -8.98
N ALA A 133 -2.94 -4.03 -8.88
CA ALA A 133 -3.49 -2.80 -9.48
C ALA A 133 -3.51 -2.82 -11.02
N ASP A 134 -2.74 -3.73 -11.66
CA ASP A 134 -2.71 -3.85 -13.12
C ASP A 134 -3.94 -4.58 -13.70
N MET A 135 -4.62 -5.41 -12.90
CA MET A 135 -5.65 -6.33 -13.41
C MET A 135 -6.65 -6.71 -12.33
N GLY A 136 -7.86 -7.07 -12.74
CA GLY A 136 -8.81 -7.75 -11.86
C GLY A 136 -8.33 -9.17 -11.55
N LEU A 137 -8.23 -9.50 -10.26
CA LEU A 137 -7.89 -10.83 -9.80
C LEU A 137 -9.15 -11.54 -9.29
N PRO A 138 -9.39 -12.83 -9.64
CA PRO A 138 -10.48 -13.59 -9.08
C PRO A 138 -10.50 -13.51 -7.56
N PHE A 139 -11.68 -13.37 -6.97
CA PHE A 139 -11.93 -13.24 -5.53
C PHE A 139 -11.21 -12.08 -4.83
N ARG A 140 -10.58 -11.16 -5.59
CA ARG A 140 -9.85 -9.98 -5.10
C ARG A 140 -10.21 -8.70 -5.86
N GLY A 141 -11.38 -8.67 -6.49
CA GLY A 141 -11.83 -7.53 -7.30
C GLY A 141 -11.73 -6.18 -6.59
N PRO A 142 -12.32 -6.02 -5.39
CA PRO A 142 -12.27 -4.76 -4.64
C PRO A 142 -10.83 -4.34 -4.27
N TYR A 143 -9.96 -5.30 -3.93
CA TYR A 143 -8.55 -5.02 -3.65
C TYR A 143 -7.82 -4.47 -4.88
N SER A 144 -7.96 -5.14 -6.03
CA SER A 144 -7.38 -4.71 -7.29
C SER A 144 -7.87 -3.32 -7.69
N ALA A 145 -9.17 -3.07 -7.54
CA ALA A 145 -9.80 -1.79 -7.87
C ALA A 145 -9.30 -0.64 -6.98
N ALA A 146 -9.26 -0.83 -5.65
CA ALA A 146 -8.80 0.19 -4.71
C ALA A 146 -7.31 0.55 -4.93
N LYS A 147 -6.44 -0.46 -5.14
CA LYS A 147 -5.02 -0.22 -5.42
C LYS A 147 -4.81 0.43 -6.79
N GLY A 148 -5.61 0.05 -7.80
CA GLY A 148 -5.61 0.69 -9.12
C GLY A 148 -6.09 2.15 -9.07
N ALA A 149 -7.13 2.43 -8.30
CA ALA A 149 -7.64 3.79 -8.10
C ALA A 149 -6.58 4.70 -7.46
N LEU A 150 -5.91 4.23 -6.39
CA LEU A 150 -4.83 4.99 -5.75
C LEU A 150 -3.68 5.28 -6.73
N GLU A 151 -3.33 4.34 -7.62
CA GLU A 151 -2.30 4.56 -8.64
C GLU A 151 -2.69 5.64 -9.64
N ARG A 152 -3.93 5.62 -10.15
CA ARG A 152 -4.40 6.65 -11.08
C ARG A 152 -4.45 8.03 -10.46
N MET A 153 -4.93 8.15 -9.20
CA MET A 153 -4.88 9.41 -8.47
C MET A 153 -3.43 9.89 -8.22
N SER A 154 -2.51 8.96 -7.93
CA SER A 154 -1.08 9.30 -7.78
C SER A 154 -0.47 9.83 -9.07
N GLU A 155 -0.84 9.28 -10.22
CA GLU A 155 -0.38 9.75 -11.53
C GLU A 155 -0.87 11.18 -11.83
N ALA A 156 -2.14 11.47 -11.56
CA ALA A 156 -2.69 12.82 -11.71
C ALA A 156 -1.98 13.83 -10.81
N LEU A 157 -1.93 13.53 -9.51
CA LEU A 157 -1.25 14.37 -8.52
C LEU A 157 0.23 14.63 -8.85
N ARG A 158 0.93 13.63 -9.40
CA ARG A 158 2.31 13.79 -9.82
C ARG A 158 2.48 14.87 -10.89
N MET A 159 1.55 14.98 -11.82
CA MET A 159 1.56 16.02 -12.86
C MET A 159 1.13 17.37 -12.29
N GLU A 160 0.09 17.41 -11.48
CA GLU A 160 -0.42 18.63 -10.84
C GLU A 160 0.60 19.29 -9.91
N THR A 161 1.44 18.51 -9.24
CA THR A 161 2.42 18.99 -8.25
C THR A 161 3.83 19.14 -8.80
N TYR A 162 4.04 18.93 -10.08
CA TYR A 162 5.38 18.90 -10.71
C TYR A 162 6.18 20.18 -10.49
N THR A 163 5.54 21.35 -10.61
CA THR A 163 6.20 22.66 -10.46
C THR A 163 6.50 23.03 -9.02
N PHE A 164 5.96 22.29 -8.04
CA PHE A 164 6.13 22.60 -6.61
C PHE A 164 7.30 21.84 -5.96
N GLY A 165 8.11 21.12 -6.73
CA GLY A 165 9.21 20.32 -6.21
C GLY A 165 8.75 19.03 -5.47
N ILE A 166 7.47 18.65 -5.59
CA ILE A 166 6.90 17.48 -4.93
C ILE A 166 7.02 16.29 -5.87
N ARG A 167 7.60 15.22 -5.37
CA ARG A 167 7.83 13.97 -6.11
C ARG A 167 6.88 12.88 -5.60
N ILE A 168 6.16 12.23 -6.49
CA ILE A 168 5.22 11.16 -6.13
C ILE A 168 5.55 9.91 -6.94
N CYS A 169 5.56 8.76 -6.29
CA CYS A 169 5.67 7.47 -6.98
C CYS A 169 4.91 6.36 -6.26
N ASN A 170 4.61 5.31 -7.00
CA ASN A 170 4.01 4.10 -6.48
C ASN A 170 5.05 2.98 -6.39
N ILE A 171 5.07 2.26 -5.27
CA ILE A 171 5.74 0.98 -5.16
C ILE A 171 4.65 -0.08 -5.20
N ALA A 172 4.75 -0.97 -6.17
CA ALA A 172 3.81 -2.06 -6.41
C ALA A 172 4.49 -3.41 -6.08
N PRO A 173 4.38 -3.87 -4.82
CA PRO A 173 4.86 -5.19 -4.44
C PRO A 173 4.05 -6.29 -5.12
N GLY A 174 4.73 -7.41 -5.45
CA GLY A 174 4.12 -8.72 -5.58
C GLY A 174 3.93 -9.35 -4.20
N ASP A 175 3.91 -10.66 -4.14
CA ASP A 175 3.80 -11.36 -2.88
C ASP A 175 5.08 -11.21 -2.07
N PHE A 176 4.93 -10.87 -0.79
CA PHE A 176 6.03 -10.74 0.16
C PHE A 176 5.62 -11.32 1.52
N VAL A 177 6.60 -11.83 2.25
CA VAL A 177 6.37 -12.42 3.57
C VAL A 177 5.81 -11.36 4.52
N SER A 178 4.60 -11.57 4.98
CA SER A 178 3.90 -10.62 5.86
C SER A 178 2.71 -11.28 6.56
N ASN A 179 2.24 -10.67 7.63
CA ASN A 179 1.02 -11.07 8.33
C ASN A 179 -0.25 -10.49 7.65
N ILE A 180 -0.21 -10.24 6.34
CA ILE A 180 -1.37 -9.68 5.64
C ILE A 180 -2.52 -10.69 5.58
N ALA A 181 -2.21 -11.98 5.54
CA ALA A 181 -3.22 -13.03 5.59
C ALA A 181 -4.06 -12.93 6.88
N ASP A 182 -3.43 -12.73 8.03
CA ASP A 182 -4.10 -12.62 9.34
C ASP A 182 -5.00 -11.39 9.47
N ARG A 183 -4.78 -10.38 8.60
CA ARG A 183 -5.50 -9.09 8.62
C ARG A 183 -6.39 -8.90 7.40
N ARG A 184 -6.50 -9.91 6.56
CA ARG A 184 -7.39 -9.90 5.40
C ARG A 184 -8.83 -10.12 5.86
N HIS A 185 -9.74 -9.31 5.33
CA HIS A 185 -11.15 -9.61 5.45
C HIS A 185 -11.50 -10.80 4.54
N TYR A 186 -11.94 -11.89 5.14
CA TYR A 186 -12.43 -13.07 4.46
C TYR A 186 -13.96 -13.01 4.44
N THR A 187 -14.54 -12.90 3.28
CA THR A 187 -16.00 -12.91 3.14
C THR A 187 -16.53 -14.29 3.54
N PRO A 188 -17.44 -14.38 4.52
CA PRO A 188 -18.14 -15.63 4.79
C PRO A 188 -18.96 -16.01 3.58
N LEU A 189 -18.85 -17.28 3.15
CA LEU A 189 -19.67 -17.78 2.06
C LEU A 189 -21.09 -18.08 2.52
N ASN A 190 -22.07 -17.81 1.64
CA ASN A 190 -23.44 -18.23 1.84
C ASN A 190 -23.53 -19.78 1.91
N GLU A 191 -24.50 -20.30 2.65
CA GLU A 191 -24.76 -21.75 2.67
C GLU A 191 -25.08 -22.24 1.27
N GLY A 192 -24.39 -23.29 0.82
CA GLY A 192 -24.54 -23.81 -0.55
C GLY A 192 -23.92 -22.93 -1.64
N SER A 193 -23.07 -21.96 -1.31
CA SER A 193 -22.40 -21.09 -2.29
C SER A 193 -21.76 -21.89 -3.44
N PRO A 194 -22.07 -21.56 -4.71
CA PRO A 194 -21.46 -22.22 -5.86
C PRO A 194 -19.95 -21.93 -5.98
N TYR A 195 -19.45 -20.94 -5.25
CA TYR A 195 -18.05 -20.55 -5.26
C TYR A 195 -17.19 -21.30 -4.25
N SER A 196 -17.77 -22.06 -3.32
CA SER A 196 -17.06 -22.64 -2.15
C SER A 196 -15.77 -23.34 -2.55
N LYS A 197 -15.82 -24.23 -3.54
CA LYS A 197 -14.66 -25.02 -3.97
C LYS A 197 -13.57 -24.18 -4.62
N SER A 198 -13.93 -23.31 -5.56
CA SER A 198 -12.97 -22.47 -6.30
C SER A 198 -12.38 -21.36 -5.42
N TYR A 199 -13.19 -20.80 -4.52
CA TYR A 199 -12.73 -19.77 -3.58
C TYR A 199 -11.74 -20.36 -2.56
N GLN A 200 -12.06 -21.52 -1.94
CA GLN A 200 -11.15 -22.18 -1.00
C GLN A 200 -9.79 -22.46 -1.68
N PHE A 201 -9.84 -23.01 -2.90
CA PHE A 201 -8.64 -23.28 -3.67
C PHE A 201 -7.79 -22.00 -3.90
N SER A 202 -8.45 -20.90 -4.30
CA SER A 202 -7.78 -19.61 -4.51
C SER A 202 -7.21 -19.03 -3.21
N LEU A 203 -7.84 -19.27 -2.06
CA LEU A 203 -7.33 -18.87 -0.75
C LEU A 203 -6.04 -19.62 -0.40
N ASP A 204 -6.01 -20.93 -0.61
CA ASP A 204 -4.86 -21.77 -0.32
C ASP A 204 -3.64 -21.32 -1.16
N GLU A 205 -3.83 -21.12 -2.47
CA GLU A 205 -2.80 -20.57 -3.36
C GLU A 205 -2.31 -19.18 -2.91
N MET A 206 -3.23 -18.27 -2.55
CA MET A 206 -2.86 -16.94 -2.08
C MET A 206 -2.04 -16.99 -0.79
N ASN A 207 -2.37 -17.87 0.14
CA ASN A 207 -1.66 -18.01 1.41
C ASN A 207 -0.26 -18.63 1.19
N GLU A 208 -0.17 -19.64 0.32
CA GLU A 208 1.13 -20.21 -0.08
C GLU A 208 2.04 -19.16 -0.72
N HIS A 209 1.51 -18.34 -1.64
CA HIS A 209 2.28 -17.26 -2.27
C HIS A 209 2.78 -16.21 -1.29
N VAL A 210 2.00 -15.85 -0.26
CA VAL A 210 2.44 -14.93 0.80
C VAL A 210 3.54 -15.54 1.63
N ASN A 211 3.44 -16.81 2.00
CA ASN A 211 4.43 -17.51 2.80
C ASN A 211 5.79 -17.66 2.06
N ASN A 212 5.74 -17.88 0.75
CA ASN A 212 6.90 -18.02 -0.13
C ASN A 212 7.33 -16.68 -0.78
N GLY A 213 6.75 -15.56 -0.36
CA GLY A 213 6.97 -14.25 -0.91
C GLY A 213 8.39 -13.70 -0.69
N ILE A 214 8.69 -12.58 -1.34
CA ILE A 214 9.99 -11.91 -1.18
C ILE A 214 10.16 -11.32 0.23
N ASN A 215 11.42 -11.22 0.68
CA ASN A 215 11.73 -10.57 1.95
C ASN A 215 11.37 -9.08 1.90
N PRO A 216 10.54 -8.56 2.84
CA PRO A 216 10.11 -7.16 2.88
C PRO A 216 11.28 -6.18 2.99
N LYS A 217 12.44 -6.59 3.47
CA LYS A 217 13.66 -5.76 3.51
C LYS A 217 14.12 -5.33 2.11
N LYS A 218 13.80 -6.08 1.04
CA LYS A 218 14.06 -5.66 -0.34
C LYS A 218 13.25 -4.43 -0.73
N ILE A 219 12.00 -4.36 -0.24
CA ILE A 219 11.11 -3.21 -0.48
C ILE A 219 11.61 -2.00 0.32
N ALA A 220 11.98 -2.19 1.60
CA ALA A 220 12.55 -1.14 2.45
C ALA A 220 13.83 -0.54 1.84
N LYS A 221 14.74 -1.37 1.34
CA LYS A 221 15.95 -0.91 0.62
C LYS A 221 15.60 -0.11 -0.64
N LYS A 222 14.56 -0.52 -1.38
CA LYS A 222 14.12 0.23 -2.54
C LYS A 222 13.54 1.59 -2.15
N ILE A 223 12.72 1.66 -1.10
CA ILE A 223 12.18 2.91 -0.57
C ILE A 223 13.32 3.88 -0.24
N GLU A 224 14.30 3.43 0.55
CA GLU A 224 15.45 4.24 0.92
C GLU A 224 16.20 4.77 -0.32
N SER A 225 16.47 3.91 -1.31
CA SER A 225 17.14 4.31 -2.54
C SER A 225 16.40 5.37 -3.36
N LEU A 226 15.11 5.61 -3.11
CA LEU A 226 14.30 6.61 -3.82
C LEU A 226 14.30 7.98 -3.12
N ILE A 227 14.68 8.05 -1.85
CA ILE A 227 14.61 9.28 -1.05
C ILE A 227 15.43 10.41 -1.68
N GLY A 228 16.61 10.11 -2.21
CA GLY A 228 17.50 11.10 -2.85
C GLY A 228 17.30 11.29 -4.36
N VAL A 229 16.42 10.50 -4.99
CA VAL A 229 16.27 10.50 -6.46
C VAL A 229 15.39 11.67 -6.90
N GLN A 230 15.89 12.54 -7.77
CA GLN A 230 15.14 13.66 -8.31
C GLN A 230 14.13 13.25 -9.40
N LYS A 231 14.53 12.39 -10.32
CA LYS A 231 13.68 11.92 -11.43
C LYS A 231 13.17 10.50 -11.14
N LEU A 232 12.03 10.41 -10.47
CA LEU A 232 11.39 9.14 -10.17
C LEU A 232 10.58 8.59 -11.36
N LYS A 233 10.59 7.26 -11.52
CA LYS A 233 9.56 6.58 -12.32
C LYS A 233 8.20 6.73 -11.63
N VAL A 234 7.13 6.66 -12.40
CA VAL A 234 5.76 6.69 -11.86
C VAL A 234 5.53 5.51 -10.94
N ARG A 235 6.08 4.35 -11.31
CA ARG A 235 5.84 3.08 -10.61
C ARG A 235 7.10 2.20 -10.58
N TYR A 236 7.28 1.50 -9.46
CA TYR A 236 8.33 0.51 -9.23
C TYR A 236 7.70 -0.83 -8.82
N LYS A 237 7.77 -1.83 -9.68
CA LYS A 237 7.31 -3.20 -9.38
C LYS A 237 8.41 -3.99 -8.69
N ILE A 238 8.09 -4.60 -7.55
CA ILE A 238 9.02 -5.40 -6.75
C ILE A 238 8.36 -6.74 -6.44
N GLY A 239 8.85 -7.81 -7.06
CA GLY A 239 8.26 -9.15 -6.93
C GLY A 239 9.03 -10.17 -7.74
N ALA A 240 8.49 -11.37 -7.85
CA ALA A 240 9.01 -12.42 -8.73
C ALA A 240 8.99 -11.96 -10.21
N PRO A 241 9.85 -12.50 -11.07
CA PRO A 241 9.94 -12.07 -12.46
C PRO A 241 8.58 -12.07 -13.19
N LEU A 242 7.81 -13.15 -13.08
CA LEU A 242 6.51 -13.27 -13.72
C LEU A 242 5.51 -12.21 -13.20
N GLN A 243 5.51 -11.95 -11.90
CA GLN A 243 4.66 -10.92 -11.29
C GLN A 243 4.99 -9.52 -11.81
N LYS A 244 6.26 -9.21 -12.05
CA LYS A 244 6.67 -7.89 -12.58
C LYS A 244 6.22 -7.67 -14.01
N ILE A 245 6.18 -8.71 -14.83
CA ILE A 245 5.81 -8.62 -16.25
C ILE A 245 4.31 -8.84 -16.51
N SER A 246 3.53 -9.31 -15.53
CA SER A 246 2.12 -9.66 -15.70
C SER A 246 1.27 -8.52 -16.30
N GLY A 247 1.47 -7.28 -15.85
CA GLY A 247 0.77 -6.13 -16.41
C GLY A 247 1.19 -5.81 -17.86
N ILE A 248 2.45 -6.08 -18.22
CA ILE A 248 2.94 -5.96 -19.61
C ILE A 248 2.26 -7.03 -20.46
N LEU A 249 2.24 -8.29 -20.00
CA LEU A 249 1.54 -9.37 -20.69
C LEU A 249 0.08 -9.05 -20.93
N LYS A 250 -0.61 -8.47 -19.93
CA LYS A 250 -1.98 -8.01 -20.07
C LYS A 250 -2.15 -6.98 -21.19
N SER A 251 -1.20 -6.08 -21.37
CA SER A 251 -1.29 -5.02 -22.41
C SER A 251 -1.02 -5.54 -23.81
N PHE A 252 -0.24 -6.62 -23.97
CA PHE A 252 0.10 -7.17 -25.27
C PHE A 252 -0.74 -8.38 -25.71
N LEU A 253 -1.26 -9.15 -24.75
CA LEU A 253 -2.07 -10.31 -25.07
C LEU A 253 -3.53 -9.92 -25.33
N PRO A 254 -4.22 -10.58 -26.29
CA PRO A 254 -5.67 -10.49 -26.37
C PRO A 254 -6.34 -10.85 -25.03
N SER A 255 -7.32 -10.05 -24.60
CA SER A 255 -7.95 -10.17 -23.26
C SER A 255 -8.36 -11.61 -22.92
N ARG A 256 -9.00 -12.33 -23.88
CA ARG A 256 -9.42 -13.73 -23.66
C ARG A 256 -8.27 -14.69 -23.40
N ILE A 257 -7.09 -14.44 -23.99
CA ILE A 257 -5.90 -15.28 -23.74
C ILE A 257 -5.37 -14.99 -22.36
N PHE A 258 -5.26 -13.72 -21.98
CA PHE A 258 -4.82 -13.32 -20.66
C PHE A 258 -5.75 -13.85 -19.55
N GLU A 259 -7.07 -13.75 -19.73
CA GLU A 259 -8.08 -14.28 -18.82
C GLU A 259 -7.92 -15.80 -18.62
N LYS A 260 -7.76 -16.57 -19.72
CA LYS A 260 -7.52 -18.02 -19.65
C LYS A 260 -6.25 -18.37 -18.86
N LEU A 261 -5.16 -17.60 -19.05
CA LEU A 261 -3.94 -17.80 -18.30
C LEU A 261 -4.15 -17.50 -16.80
N LEU A 262 -4.89 -16.45 -16.51
CA LEU A 262 -5.19 -16.06 -15.14
C LEU A 262 -6.11 -17.08 -14.45
N MET A 263 -7.19 -17.51 -15.12
CA MET A 263 -8.08 -18.56 -14.63
C MET A 263 -7.31 -19.87 -14.37
N LYS A 264 -6.44 -20.27 -15.30
CA LYS A 264 -5.60 -21.45 -15.08
C LYS A 264 -4.69 -21.32 -13.86
N HIS A 265 -4.13 -20.12 -13.61
CA HIS A 265 -3.30 -19.85 -12.42
C HIS A 265 -4.10 -20.00 -11.12
N TYR A 266 -5.36 -19.53 -11.11
CA TYR A 266 -6.27 -19.66 -9.97
C TYR A 266 -7.08 -20.98 -9.99
N LYS A 267 -6.83 -21.87 -10.94
CA LYS A 267 -7.52 -23.17 -11.13
C LYS A 267 -9.06 -23.03 -11.22
N LEU A 268 -9.50 -21.99 -11.94
CA LEU A 268 -10.90 -21.73 -12.29
C LEU A 268 -11.26 -22.37 -13.62
#